data_4a0c530a28896f829583575ee32ef687
#
_entry.id   4a0c530a28896f829583575ee32ef687
#
_cell.length_a   1.000
_cell.length_b   1.000
_cell.length_c   1.000
_cell.angle_alpha   90.00
_cell.angle_beta   90.00
_cell.angle_gamma   90.00
#
_symmetry.space_group_name_H-M   'P 1'
#
loop_
_entity.id
_entity.type
_entity.pdbx_description
1 polymer ?
#
loop_
_entity_poly.entity_id
_entity_poly.type
_entity_poly.pdbx_seq_one_letter_code
_entity_poly.pdbx_strand_id
1 'polypeptide(L)'
;MIILPAIDIKDGNCVRLVKGDYGTAHKVAESYMDTERSFEQAGSQWIHMADLDGAKDASTANKEIFLDVAKNTRLKVEVGGGIRNLDTVEMYLSGGVSRVIIGSAAVKNPQLVKDAVKEYGDRIAVGIDAKNGYVATEGWLETSDVYFTELAKRMSDEGVKYIIFTDISKDGTLSGVNAVQLDEINKACSANIIASGGVHTIDDIITCRKLGLYGTICGKSLYQGTLDLKQALEEAQK
;
A
#
# COMPACT_ATOMS: atom_id res chain seq x y z
N MET A 1 8.67 13.50 3.64
CA MET A 1 8.19 12.12 3.39
C MET A 1 6.86 11.92 4.11
N ILE A 2 5.92 11.10 3.60
CA ILE A 2 4.66 10.79 4.31
C ILE A 2 4.74 9.43 5.02
N ILE A 3 4.02 9.30 6.14
CA ILE A 3 3.82 8.03 6.82
C ILE A 3 2.38 7.60 6.62
N LEU A 4 2.19 6.34 6.20
CA LEU A 4 0.88 5.75 5.98
C LEU A 4 0.71 4.57 6.96
N PRO A 5 0.05 4.77 8.11
CA PRO A 5 -0.38 3.64 8.92
C PRO A 5 -1.32 2.76 8.10
N ALA A 6 -1.27 1.43 8.31
CA ALA A 6 -1.98 0.49 7.47
C ALA A 6 -2.99 -0.37 8.21
N ILE A 7 -4.15 -0.59 7.58
CA ILE A 7 -5.18 -1.53 8.00
C ILE A 7 -5.47 -2.48 6.84
N ASP A 8 -5.36 -3.79 7.10
CA ASP A 8 -5.79 -4.83 6.17
C ASP A 8 -7.15 -5.35 6.61
N ILE A 9 -8.08 -5.47 5.68
CA ILE A 9 -9.43 -5.98 5.91
C ILE A 9 -9.59 -7.34 5.25
N LYS A 10 -10.07 -8.31 6.04
CA LYS A 10 -10.46 -9.64 5.58
C LYS A 10 -11.72 -10.08 6.31
N ASP A 11 -12.73 -10.55 5.57
CA ASP A 11 -14.03 -10.95 6.11
C ASP A 11 -14.63 -9.89 7.07
N GLY A 12 -14.46 -8.59 6.73
CA GLY A 12 -14.92 -7.45 7.53
C GLY A 12 -14.09 -7.16 8.79
N ASN A 13 -12.99 -7.84 9.04
CA ASN A 13 -12.15 -7.69 10.23
C ASN A 13 -10.79 -7.06 9.90
N CYS A 14 -10.25 -6.32 10.89
CA CYS A 14 -8.87 -5.84 10.85
C CYS A 14 -7.91 -7.00 11.11
N VAL A 15 -7.10 -7.36 10.14
CA VAL A 15 -6.20 -8.51 10.24
C VAL A 15 -4.77 -8.15 9.83
N ARG A 16 -3.84 -9.07 10.10
CA ARG A 16 -2.49 -9.10 9.55
C ARG A 16 -2.15 -10.48 9.05
N LEU A 17 -1.42 -10.51 7.95
CA LEU A 17 -0.80 -11.72 7.40
C LEU A 17 0.71 -11.70 7.69
N VAL A 18 1.37 -12.84 7.48
CA VAL A 18 2.83 -12.96 7.44
C VAL A 18 3.20 -13.41 6.03
N LYS A 19 3.97 -12.59 5.32
CA LYS A 19 4.40 -12.84 3.92
C LYS A 19 3.22 -13.18 2.98
N GLY A 20 2.06 -12.57 3.22
CA GLY A 20 0.84 -12.79 2.42
C GLY A 20 0.16 -14.14 2.59
N ASP A 21 0.59 -14.97 3.53
CA ASP A 21 -0.04 -16.26 3.78
C ASP A 21 -1.40 -16.07 4.50
N TYR A 22 -2.48 -16.30 3.77
CA TYR A 22 -3.85 -16.20 4.27
C TYR A 22 -4.15 -17.14 5.44
N GLY A 23 -3.39 -18.25 5.56
CA GLY A 23 -3.46 -19.18 6.70
C GLY A 23 -2.92 -18.59 7.99
N THR A 24 -2.13 -17.52 7.93
CA THR A 24 -1.58 -16.80 9.08
C THR A 24 -2.45 -15.62 9.54
N ALA A 25 -3.60 -15.41 8.90
CA ALA A 25 -4.49 -14.29 9.22
C ALA A 25 -4.88 -14.29 10.70
N HIS A 26 -4.62 -13.20 11.38
CA HIS A 26 -5.03 -13.02 12.76
C HIS A 26 -5.55 -11.60 12.98
N LYS A 27 -6.57 -11.46 13.81
CA LYS A 27 -7.16 -10.19 14.16
C LYS A 27 -6.18 -9.34 14.97
N VAL A 28 -6.03 -8.06 14.60
CA VAL A 28 -5.09 -7.13 15.25
C VAL A 28 -5.79 -5.95 15.92
N ALA A 29 -7.07 -5.71 15.59
CA ALA A 29 -7.88 -4.67 16.20
C ALA A 29 -9.35 -5.10 16.23
N GLU A 30 -10.08 -4.65 17.24
CA GLU A 30 -11.53 -4.95 17.39
C GLU A 30 -12.38 -4.09 16.46
N SER A 31 -11.95 -2.85 16.21
CA SER A 31 -12.68 -1.85 15.43
C SER A 31 -11.72 -1.12 14.50
N TYR A 32 -12.06 -1.10 13.20
CA TYR A 32 -11.32 -0.29 12.23
C TYR A 32 -11.49 1.21 12.54
N MET A 33 -12.68 1.65 12.93
CA MET A 33 -12.95 3.05 13.23
C MET A 33 -12.15 3.57 14.44
N ASP A 34 -11.99 2.77 15.50
CA ASP A 34 -11.20 3.18 16.65
C ASP A 34 -9.71 3.22 16.33
N THR A 35 -9.26 2.29 15.48
CA THR A 35 -7.88 2.25 14.99
C THR A 35 -7.56 3.50 14.15
N GLU A 36 -8.44 3.86 13.22
CA GLU A 36 -8.27 5.05 12.38
C GLU A 36 -8.29 6.34 13.17
N ARG A 37 -9.23 6.46 14.11
CA ARG A 37 -9.26 7.62 15.03
C ARG A 37 -7.97 7.75 15.82
N SER A 38 -7.38 6.64 16.25
CA SER A 38 -6.08 6.66 16.93
C SER A 38 -4.96 7.17 16.01
N PHE A 39 -4.96 6.78 14.73
CA PHE A 39 -4.02 7.28 13.74
C PHE A 39 -4.22 8.75 13.43
N GLU A 40 -5.48 9.20 13.29
CA GLU A 40 -5.81 10.60 13.09
C GLU A 40 -5.38 11.46 14.31
N GLN A 41 -5.64 11.00 15.53
CA GLN A 41 -5.23 11.67 16.77
C GLN A 41 -3.71 11.72 16.93
N ALA A 42 -2.97 10.72 16.42
CA ALA A 42 -1.53 10.76 16.38
C ALA A 42 -0.96 11.78 15.39
N GLY A 43 -1.80 12.33 14.50
CA GLY A 43 -1.43 13.36 13.52
C GLY A 43 -1.19 12.82 12.11
N SER A 44 -1.56 11.56 11.83
CA SER A 44 -1.49 11.05 10.46
C SER A 44 -2.40 11.82 9.53
N GLN A 45 -1.95 12.04 8.30
CA GLN A 45 -2.74 12.65 7.22
C GLN A 45 -3.23 11.63 6.21
N TRP A 46 -2.59 10.47 6.16
CA TRP A 46 -2.89 9.39 5.24
C TRP A 46 -3.13 8.09 5.99
N ILE A 47 -3.88 7.20 5.36
CA ILE A 47 -4.02 5.80 5.76
C ILE A 47 -3.97 4.92 4.52
N HIS A 48 -3.25 3.80 4.62
CA HIS A 48 -3.23 2.74 3.63
C HIS A 48 -4.20 1.63 4.04
N MET A 49 -5.11 1.25 3.15
CA MET A 49 -6.08 0.18 3.41
C MET A 49 -6.02 -0.88 2.31
N ALA A 50 -5.96 -2.15 2.70
CA ALA A 50 -5.92 -3.28 1.79
C ALA A 50 -7.16 -4.16 1.93
N ASP A 51 -7.85 -4.42 0.81
CA ASP A 51 -8.92 -5.41 0.72
C ASP A 51 -8.31 -6.77 0.36
N LEU A 52 -8.14 -7.65 1.36
CA LEU A 52 -7.52 -8.96 1.17
C LEU A 52 -8.47 -9.94 0.46
N ASP A 53 -9.77 -9.79 0.63
CA ASP A 53 -10.77 -10.58 -0.09
C ASP A 53 -10.79 -10.15 -1.56
N GLY A 54 -10.85 -8.85 -1.82
CA GLY A 54 -10.75 -8.30 -3.17
C GLY A 54 -9.47 -8.68 -3.88
N ALA A 55 -8.33 -8.68 -3.20
CA ALA A 55 -7.05 -9.08 -3.77
C ALA A 55 -7.07 -10.53 -4.28
N LYS A 56 -7.79 -11.41 -3.59
CA LYS A 56 -7.91 -12.83 -3.92
C LYS A 56 -8.90 -13.10 -5.05
N ASP A 57 -10.10 -12.53 -4.98
CA ASP A 57 -11.23 -12.92 -5.86
C ASP A 57 -11.88 -11.76 -6.62
N ALA A 58 -11.31 -10.54 -6.53
CA ALA A 58 -11.87 -9.30 -7.09
C ALA A 58 -13.23 -8.91 -6.53
N SER A 59 -13.60 -9.41 -5.35
CA SER A 59 -14.81 -8.98 -4.67
C SER A 59 -14.70 -7.53 -4.18
N THR A 60 -15.83 -6.88 -3.97
CA THR A 60 -15.94 -5.57 -3.32
C THR A 60 -16.72 -5.68 -2.01
N ALA A 61 -16.63 -6.86 -1.36
CA ALA A 61 -17.43 -7.16 -0.17
C ALA A 61 -17.15 -6.20 0.99
N ASN A 62 -15.91 -5.73 1.12
CA ASN A 62 -15.50 -4.81 2.17
C ASN A 62 -15.61 -3.32 1.81
N LYS A 63 -16.12 -2.96 0.63
CA LYS A 63 -16.12 -1.58 0.12
C LYS A 63 -16.70 -0.56 1.09
N GLU A 64 -17.77 -0.91 1.81
CA GLU A 64 -18.46 0.00 2.72
C GLU A 64 -17.53 0.44 3.87
N ILE A 65 -16.61 -0.42 4.32
CA ILE A 65 -15.61 -0.09 5.33
C ILE A 65 -14.70 1.03 4.83
N PHE A 66 -14.16 0.91 3.61
CA PHE A 66 -13.24 1.91 3.04
C PHE A 66 -13.94 3.24 2.76
N LEU A 67 -15.20 3.19 2.31
CA LEU A 67 -16.02 4.38 2.09
C LEU A 67 -16.42 5.05 3.40
N ASP A 68 -16.68 4.26 4.45
CA ASP A 68 -16.99 4.76 5.79
C ASP A 68 -15.81 5.55 6.37
N VAL A 69 -14.59 5.00 6.25
CA VAL A 69 -13.35 5.69 6.66
C VAL A 69 -13.16 6.99 5.89
N ALA A 70 -13.26 6.94 4.57
CA ALA A 70 -13.07 8.12 3.72
C ALA A 70 -14.08 9.24 4.02
N LYS A 71 -15.29 8.88 4.45
CA LYS A 71 -16.36 9.82 4.76
C LYS A 71 -16.30 10.37 6.18
N ASN A 72 -15.89 9.55 7.16
CA ASN A 72 -16.04 9.87 8.59
C ASN A 72 -14.73 10.21 9.30
N THR A 73 -13.61 10.29 8.56
CA THR A 73 -12.32 10.76 9.07
C THR A 73 -11.78 11.90 8.20
N ARG A 74 -10.74 12.60 8.68
CA ARG A 74 -9.99 13.58 7.87
C ARG A 74 -8.79 12.96 7.16
N LEU A 75 -8.60 11.65 7.30
CA LEU A 75 -7.51 10.92 6.68
C LEU A 75 -7.72 10.84 5.16
N LYS A 76 -6.67 11.07 4.41
CA LYS A 76 -6.63 10.73 2.99
C LYS A 76 -6.46 9.23 2.88
N VAL A 77 -7.49 8.57 2.38
CA VAL A 77 -7.51 7.10 2.25
C VAL A 77 -6.93 6.68 0.91
N GLU A 78 -5.97 5.76 0.93
CA GLU A 78 -5.61 4.99 -0.26
C GLU A 78 -6.07 3.54 -0.09
N VAL A 79 -6.66 2.97 -1.15
CA VAL A 79 -7.22 1.61 -1.13
C VAL A 79 -6.61 0.78 -2.24
N GLY A 80 -6.17 -0.43 -1.89
CA GLY A 80 -5.77 -1.48 -2.82
C GLY A 80 -6.48 -2.80 -2.53
N GLY A 81 -6.42 -3.73 -3.49
CA GLY A 81 -7.04 -5.06 -3.41
C GLY A 81 -8.18 -5.23 -4.41
N GLY A 82 -7.97 -6.07 -5.43
CA GLY A 82 -9.00 -6.45 -6.39
C GLY A 82 -9.41 -5.42 -7.43
N ILE A 83 -8.68 -4.32 -7.59
CA ILE A 83 -8.99 -3.27 -8.58
C ILE A 83 -8.66 -3.79 -9.98
N ARG A 84 -9.67 -4.18 -10.76
CA ARG A 84 -9.50 -4.84 -12.07
C ARG A 84 -10.27 -4.18 -13.23
N ASN A 85 -11.00 -3.08 -12.97
CA ASN A 85 -11.76 -2.33 -13.97
C ASN A 85 -11.96 -0.87 -13.55
N LEU A 86 -12.33 0.01 -14.48
CA LEU A 86 -12.57 1.43 -14.24
C LEU A 86 -13.80 1.68 -13.36
N ASP A 87 -14.83 0.85 -13.42
CA ASP A 87 -16.03 1.02 -12.59
C ASP A 87 -15.68 0.91 -11.10
N THR A 88 -14.78 -0.01 -10.73
CA THR A 88 -14.28 -0.14 -9.35
C THR A 88 -13.43 1.06 -8.95
N VAL A 89 -12.59 1.58 -9.86
CA VAL A 89 -11.83 2.82 -9.63
C VAL A 89 -12.78 3.98 -9.36
N GLU A 90 -13.75 4.20 -10.25
CA GLU A 90 -14.76 5.27 -10.13
C GLU A 90 -15.56 5.15 -8.83
N MET A 91 -16.01 3.95 -8.49
CA MET A 91 -16.77 3.69 -7.26
C MET A 91 -16.03 4.16 -6.00
N TYR A 92 -14.74 3.82 -5.88
CA TYR A 92 -13.95 4.26 -4.74
C TYR A 92 -13.67 5.77 -4.76
N LEU A 93 -13.26 6.30 -5.91
CA LEU A 93 -12.88 7.71 -6.02
C LEU A 93 -14.07 8.66 -5.86
N SER A 94 -15.24 8.32 -6.41
CA SER A 94 -16.49 9.08 -6.22
C SER A 94 -17.03 8.96 -4.79
N GLY A 95 -16.75 7.84 -4.13
CA GLY A 95 -17.10 7.59 -2.72
C GLY A 95 -16.22 8.32 -1.70
N GLY A 96 -15.20 9.08 -2.15
CA GLY A 96 -14.36 9.89 -1.28
C GLY A 96 -12.95 9.35 -1.00
N VAL A 97 -12.62 8.15 -1.49
CA VAL A 97 -11.25 7.61 -1.42
C VAL A 97 -10.30 8.55 -2.18
N SER A 98 -9.15 8.87 -1.58
CA SER A 98 -8.21 9.85 -2.13
C SER A 98 -7.35 9.26 -3.24
N ARG A 99 -6.97 7.97 -3.14
CA ARG A 99 -6.11 7.28 -4.11
C ARG A 99 -6.47 5.81 -4.19
N VAL A 100 -6.52 5.27 -5.42
CA VAL A 100 -6.77 3.86 -5.72
C VAL A 100 -5.49 3.21 -6.19
N ILE A 101 -5.20 2.00 -5.70
CA ILE A 101 -3.98 1.26 -6.00
C ILE A 101 -4.32 0.10 -6.93
N ILE A 102 -3.75 0.11 -8.13
CA ILE A 102 -3.85 -0.98 -9.10
C ILE A 102 -2.63 -1.88 -8.96
N GLY A 103 -2.83 -3.13 -8.53
CA GLY A 103 -1.78 -4.14 -8.35
C GLY A 103 -1.66 -5.07 -9.57
N SER A 104 -2.14 -6.31 -9.47
CA SER A 104 -2.03 -7.37 -10.48
C SER A 104 -2.41 -6.95 -11.90
N ALA A 105 -3.39 -6.05 -12.03
CA ALA A 105 -3.82 -5.54 -13.33
C ALA A 105 -2.73 -4.70 -14.03
N ALA A 106 -1.77 -4.12 -13.32
CA ALA A 106 -0.65 -3.42 -13.94
C ALA A 106 0.23 -4.36 -14.79
N VAL A 107 0.30 -5.65 -14.43
CA VAL A 107 0.97 -6.68 -15.21
C VAL A 107 0.05 -7.28 -16.27
N LYS A 108 -1.17 -7.70 -15.86
CA LYS A 108 -2.09 -8.48 -16.69
C LYS A 108 -2.89 -7.66 -17.70
N ASN A 109 -3.18 -6.40 -17.38
CA ASN A 109 -3.95 -5.46 -18.21
C ASN A 109 -3.41 -4.02 -18.05
N PRO A 110 -2.23 -3.71 -18.58
CA PRO A 110 -1.63 -2.39 -18.45
C PRO A 110 -2.47 -1.26 -19.08
N GLN A 111 -3.38 -1.60 -20.01
CA GLN A 111 -4.31 -0.62 -20.59
C GLN A 111 -5.23 -0.02 -19.52
N LEU A 112 -5.66 -0.81 -18.52
CA LEU A 112 -6.45 -0.30 -17.41
C LEU A 112 -5.72 0.83 -16.65
N VAL A 113 -4.40 0.66 -16.39
CA VAL A 113 -3.61 1.71 -15.72
C VAL A 113 -3.57 2.96 -16.55
N LYS A 114 -3.33 2.83 -17.86
CA LYS A 114 -3.29 3.93 -18.83
C LYS A 114 -4.58 4.74 -18.83
N ASP A 115 -5.71 4.04 -18.94
CA ASP A 115 -7.03 4.66 -18.96
C ASP A 115 -7.36 5.32 -17.62
N ALA A 116 -7.05 4.65 -16.50
CA ALA A 116 -7.27 5.20 -15.16
C ALA A 116 -6.41 6.45 -14.89
N VAL A 117 -5.12 6.44 -15.28
CA VAL A 117 -4.24 7.62 -15.13
C VAL A 117 -4.72 8.78 -16.01
N LYS A 118 -5.15 8.51 -17.24
CA LYS A 118 -5.69 9.53 -18.13
C LYS A 118 -6.92 10.23 -17.54
N GLU A 119 -7.77 9.48 -16.85
CA GLU A 119 -9.04 10.00 -16.33
C GLU A 119 -8.88 10.60 -14.92
N TYR A 120 -8.10 9.95 -14.03
CA TYR A 120 -8.03 10.31 -12.61
C TYR A 120 -6.67 10.85 -12.16
N GLY A 121 -5.66 10.83 -13.04
CA GLY A 121 -4.33 11.42 -12.77
C GLY A 121 -3.67 10.90 -11.51
N ASP A 122 -3.33 11.84 -10.62
CA ASP A 122 -2.59 11.60 -9.36
C ASP A 122 -3.38 10.79 -8.31
N ARG A 123 -4.65 10.50 -8.58
CA ARG A 123 -5.47 9.64 -7.72
C ARG A 123 -5.26 8.15 -8.01
N ILE A 124 -4.41 7.82 -8.96
CA ILE A 124 -4.01 6.44 -9.28
C ILE A 124 -2.60 6.17 -8.81
N ALA A 125 -2.42 5.06 -8.10
CA ALA A 125 -1.12 4.49 -7.78
C ALA A 125 -1.03 3.06 -8.33
N VAL A 126 0.19 2.57 -8.50
CA VAL A 126 0.46 1.18 -8.84
C VAL A 126 1.13 0.48 -7.67
N GLY A 127 0.61 -0.69 -7.28
CA GLY A 127 1.25 -1.60 -6.33
C GLY A 127 2.17 -2.57 -7.07
N ILE A 128 3.43 -2.62 -6.67
CA ILE A 128 4.45 -3.56 -7.16
C ILE A 128 4.93 -4.39 -5.98
N ASP A 129 4.40 -5.59 -5.86
CA ASP A 129 4.78 -6.54 -4.83
C ASP A 129 5.75 -7.55 -5.43
N ALA A 130 6.97 -7.65 -4.89
CA ALA A 130 8.01 -8.47 -5.47
C ALA A 130 8.45 -9.62 -4.57
N LYS A 131 8.67 -10.78 -5.18
CA LYS A 131 9.29 -11.94 -4.56
C LYS A 131 10.55 -12.31 -5.36
N ASN A 132 11.71 -12.26 -4.70
CA ASN A 132 13.01 -12.50 -5.36
C ASN A 132 13.25 -11.59 -6.60
N GLY A 133 12.74 -10.35 -6.56
CA GLY A 133 12.86 -9.39 -7.65
C GLY A 133 11.78 -9.48 -8.73
N TYR A 134 10.94 -10.51 -8.75
CA TYR A 134 9.88 -10.68 -9.73
C TYR A 134 8.52 -10.30 -9.16
N VAL A 135 7.70 -9.65 -9.97
CA VAL A 135 6.39 -9.13 -9.55
C VAL A 135 5.41 -10.26 -9.30
N ALA A 136 4.80 -10.26 -8.13
CA ALA A 136 3.74 -11.18 -7.75
C ALA A 136 2.36 -10.59 -8.08
N THR A 137 1.41 -11.47 -8.37
CA THR A 137 0.03 -11.14 -8.72
C THR A 137 -0.97 -12.02 -7.98
N GLU A 138 -2.28 -11.72 -8.10
CA GLU A 138 -3.39 -12.49 -7.52
C GLU A 138 -3.24 -12.70 -6.00
N GLY A 139 -3.03 -11.60 -5.25
CA GLY A 139 -2.82 -11.68 -3.79
C GLY A 139 -1.57 -12.46 -3.41
N TRP A 140 -0.51 -12.37 -4.25
CA TRP A 140 0.80 -13.01 -4.13
C TRP A 140 0.81 -14.54 -4.37
N LEU A 141 -0.27 -15.08 -4.94
CA LEU A 141 -0.39 -16.50 -5.26
C LEU A 141 0.37 -16.88 -6.53
N GLU A 142 0.58 -15.94 -7.43
CA GLU A 142 1.32 -16.12 -8.68
C GLU A 142 2.54 -15.20 -8.71
N THR A 143 3.60 -15.63 -9.40
CA THR A 143 4.78 -14.79 -9.68
C THR A 143 4.96 -14.68 -11.18
N SER A 144 5.06 -13.46 -11.69
CA SER A 144 5.32 -13.19 -13.11
C SER A 144 6.80 -13.31 -13.46
N ASP A 145 7.13 -13.19 -14.72
CA ASP A 145 8.49 -13.06 -15.26
C ASP A 145 8.96 -11.61 -15.39
N VAL A 146 8.14 -10.66 -14.93
CA VAL A 146 8.45 -9.23 -14.99
C VAL A 146 9.25 -8.81 -13.76
N TYR A 147 10.43 -8.20 -13.98
CA TYR A 147 11.24 -7.68 -12.89
C TYR A 147 10.66 -6.36 -12.35
N PHE A 148 10.74 -6.12 -11.04
CA PHE A 148 10.03 -5.01 -10.39
C PHE A 148 10.42 -3.63 -10.93
N THR A 149 11.69 -3.39 -11.25
CA THR A 149 12.14 -2.11 -11.81
C THR A 149 11.68 -1.90 -13.25
N GLU A 150 11.54 -2.97 -14.02
CA GLU A 150 11.00 -2.92 -15.37
C GLU A 150 9.53 -2.47 -15.35
N LEU A 151 8.72 -3.07 -14.46
CA LEU A 151 7.34 -2.64 -14.30
C LEU A 151 7.26 -1.20 -13.80
N ALA A 152 8.07 -0.82 -12.81
CA ALA A 152 8.10 0.54 -12.28
C ALA A 152 8.39 1.57 -13.37
N LYS A 153 9.40 1.31 -14.22
CA LYS A 153 9.72 2.16 -15.35
C LYS A 153 8.55 2.27 -16.33
N ARG A 154 7.98 1.14 -16.74
CA ARG A 154 6.82 1.13 -17.67
C ARG A 154 5.66 1.94 -17.13
N MET A 155 5.28 1.75 -15.86
CA MET A 155 4.16 2.47 -15.24
C MET A 155 4.45 3.97 -15.10
N SER A 156 5.67 4.33 -14.75
CA SER A 156 6.11 5.72 -14.71
C SER A 156 6.07 6.39 -16.10
N ASP A 157 6.49 5.68 -17.16
CA ASP A 157 6.43 6.16 -18.55
C ASP A 157 4.96 6.35 -19.02
N GLU A 158 4.00 5.61 -18.45
CA GLU A 158 2.55 5.78 -18.68
C GLU A 158 1.91 6.89 -17.83
N GLY A 159 2.71 7.61 -17.03
CA GLY A 159 2.26 8.75 -16.23
C GLY A 159 1.83 8.44 -14.81
N VAL A 160 2.07 7.21 -14.32
CA VAL A 160 1.84 6.86 -12.91
C VAL A 160 2.79 7.68 -12.03
N LYS A 161 2.23 8.44 -11.08
CA LYS A 161 3.01 9.30 -10.18
C LYS A 161 3.38 8.65 -8.86
N TYR A 162 2.69 7.61 -8.43
CA TYR A 162 2.91 6.94 -7.15
C TYR A 162 3.03 5.44 -7.35
N ILE A 163 4.09 4.86 -6.81
CA ILE A 163 4.31 3.41 -6.82
C ILE A 163 4.53 2.96 -5.38
N ILE A 164 3.69 2.04 -4.91
CA ILE A 164 3.91 1.33 -3.66
C ILE A 164 4.75 0.09 -3.98
N PHE A 165 5.92 -0.02 -3.37
CA PHE A 165 6.80 -1.17 -3.54
C PHE A 165 6.85 -2.00 -2.27
N THR A 166 6.48 -3.30 -2.38
CA THR A 166 6.52 -4.27 -1.28
C THR A 166 7.53 -5.38 -1.58
N ASP A 167 8.53 -5.54 -0.72
CA ASP A 167 9.29 -6.79 -0.66
C ASP A 167 8.49 -7.82 0.17
N ILE A 168 7.87 -8.79 -0.52
CA ILE A 168 7.03 -9.82 0.11
C ILE A 168 7.82 -10.63 1.16
N SER A 169 9.13 -10.85 0.94
CA SER A 169 9.97 -11.59 1.88
C SER A 169 10.11 -10.91 3.24
N LYS A 170 9.91 -9.60 3.27
CA LYS A 170 9.99 -8.73 4.45
C LYS A 170 8.63 -8.47 5.10
N ASP A 171 7.54 -8.59 4.33
CA ASP A 171 6.22 -8.22 4.82
C ASP A 171 5.77 -9.05 6.02
N GLY A 172 5.28 -8.36 7.05
CA GLY A 172 4.85 -8.97 8.31
C GLY A 172 5.95 -9.58 9.19
N THR A 173 7.26 -9.43 8.83
CA THR A 173 8.38 -10.06 9.55
C THR A 173 9.05 -9.18 10.60
N LEU A 174 8.88 -7.84 10.54
CA LEU A 174 9.62 -6.89 11.39
C LEU A 174 11.15 -7.03 11.26
N SER A 175 11.66 -7.32 10.07
CA SER A 175 13.09 -7.55 9.83
C SER A 175 13.82 -6.38 9.17
N GLY A 176 13.18 -5.22 9.17
CA GLY A 176 13.66 -4.02 8.49
C GLY A 176 13.30 -3.98 7.00
N VAL A 177 13.31 -2.78 6.43
CA VAL A 177 13.03 -2.55 5.00
C VAL A 177 14.16 -3.08 4.12
N ASN A 178 13.86 -3.44 2.87
CA ASN A 178 14.87 -3.81 1.88
C ASN A 178 15.45 -2.56 1.21
N ALA A 179 16.41 -1.90 1.87
CA ALA A 179 16.99 -0.66 1.41
C ALA A 179 17.64 -0.78 0.01
N VAL A 180 18.16 -1.96 -0.35
CA VAL A 180 18.80 -2.20 -1.66
C VAL A 180 17.74 -2.12 -2.77
N GLN A 181 16.65 -2.88 -2.66
CA GLN A 181 15.60 -2.86 -3.67
C GLN A 181 14.84 -1.52 -3.70
N LEU A 182 14.68 -0.86 -2.56
CA LEU A 182 14.08 0.48 -2.49
C LEU A 182 14.94 1.54 -3.21
N ASP A 183 16.27 1.49 -3.06
CA ASP A 183 17.18 2.35 -3.81
C ASP A 183 17.15 2.04 -5.31
N GLU A 184 17.11 0.75 -5.67
CA GLU A 184 17.05 0.29 -7.05
C GLU A 184 15.79 0.80 -7.76
N ILE A 185 14.60 0.60 -7.17
CA ILE A 185 13.34 1.06 -7.78
C ILE A 185 13.25 2.58 -7.83
N ASN A 186 13.73 3.27 -6.79
CA ASN A 186 13.71 4.74 -6.73
C ASN A 186 14.59 5.38 -7.81
N LYS A 187 15.65 4.70 -8.23
CA LYS A 187 16.52 5.14 -9.33
C LYS A 187 16.00 4.73 -10.72
N ALA A 188 15.17 3.70 -10.79
CA ALA A 188 14.70 3.12 -12.05
C ALA A 188 13.61 3.94 -12.75
N CYS A 189 12.88 4.80 -12.02
CA CYS A 189 11.76 5.56 -12.56
C CYS A 189 11.64 6.95 -11.93
N SER A 190 10.80 7.81 -12.50
CA SER A 190 10.51 9.15 -11.99
C SER A 190 9.30 9.21 -11.05
N ALA A 191 8.63 8.07 -10.80
CA ALA A 191 7.50 8.02 -9.90
C ALA A 191 7.93 8.17 -8.43
N ASN A 192 7.03 8.67 -7.60
CA ASN A 192 7.19 8.78 -6.16
C ASN A 192 7.06 7.39 -5.52
N ILE A 193 8.13 6.88 -4.94
CA ILE A 193 8.15 5.55 -4.32
C ILE A 193 7.66 5.60 -2.87
N ILE A 194 6.75 4.70 -2.53
CA ILE A 194 6.25 4.44 -1.18
C ILE A 194 6.73 3.05 -0.78
N ALA A 195 7.55 2.97 0.27
CA ALA A 195 8.06 1.72 0.78
C ALA A 195 6.98 0.93 1.53
N SER A 196 6.95 -0.38 1.34
CA SER A 196 6.07 -1.31 2.05
C SER A 196 6.81 -2.61 2.38
N GLY A 197 6.44 -3.22 3.51
CA GLY A 197 7.03 -4.48 3.97
C GLY A 197 8.28 -4.30 4.84
N GLY A 198 8.27 -4.96 6.00
CA GLY A 198 9.43 -5.08 6.89
C GLY A 198 9.63 -3.96 7.90
N VAL A 199 9.00 -2.81 7.78
CA VAL A 199 9.17 -1.68 8.73
C VAL A 199 9.03 -2.16 10.17
N HIS A 200 10.07 -1.91 10.98
CA HIS A 200 10.17 -2.40 12.35
C HIS A 200 10.37 -1.26 13.35
N THR A 201 11.38 -0.42 13.14
CA THR A 201 11.78 0.63 14.07
C THR A 201 11.90 1.99 13.38
N ILE A 202 12.21 3.02 14.17
CA ILE A 202 12.47 4.37 13.65
C ILE A 202 13.65 4.41 12.67
N ASP A 203 14.61 3.48 12.77
CA ASP A 203 15.76 3.42 11.85
C ASP A 203 15.34 3.08 10.41
N ASP A 204 14.24 2.34 10.24
CA ASP A 204 13.67 2.07 8.91
C ASP A 204 13.08 3.36 8.30
N ILE A 205 12.42 4.19 9.12
CA ILE A 205 11.90 5.50 8.69
C ILE A 205 13.05 6.42 8.27
N ILE A 206 14.13 6.47 9.07
CA ILE A 206 15.34 7.22 8.76
C ILE A 206 15.95 6.71 7.43
N THR A 207 15.99 5.41 7.23
CA THR A 207 16.51 4.78 6.01
C THR A 207 15.69 5.20 4.80
N CYS A 208 14.36 5.08 4.85
CA CYS A 208 13.47 5.50 3.75
C CYS A 208 13.62 6.98 3.44
N ARG A 209 13.73 7.84 4.46
CA ARG A 209 13.94 9.28 4.29
C ARG A 209 15.28 9.58 3.62
N LYS A 210 16.37 8.92 4.05
CA LYS A 210 17.72 9.09 3.46
C LYS A 210 17.79 8.63 2.00
N LEU A 211 16.98 7.64 1.61
CA LEU A 211 16.83 7.21 0.22
C LEU A 211 16.00 8.19 -0.61
N GLY A 212 15.44 9.25 -0.01
CA GLY A 212 14.60 10.22 -0.71
C GLY A 212 13.24 9.69 -1.13
N LEU A 213 12.72 8.66 -0.45
CA LEU A 213 11.42 8.10 -0.79
C LEU A 213 10.29 9.08 -0.45
N TYR A 214 9.20 8.98 -1.21
CA TYR A 214 8.02 9.80 -0.99
C TYR A 214 7.26 9.42 0.29
N GLY A 215 7.17 8.12 0.60
CA GLY A 215 6.42 7.63 1.75
C GLY A 215 6.85 6.26 2.25
N THR A 216 6.27 5.88 3.38
CA THR A 216 6.48 4.57 3.99
C THR A 216 5.19 4.09 4.63
N ILE A 217 4.79 2.86 4.32
CA ILE A 217 3.65 2.18 4.93
C ILE A 217 4.11 1.48 6.20
N CYS A 218 3.43 1.77 7.31
CA CYS A 218 3.70 1.20 8.62
C CYS A 218 2.50 0.36 9.07
N GLY A 219 2.67 -0.95 9.15
CA GLY A 219 1.63 -1.88 9.54
C GLY A 219 1.92 -2.54 10.89
N LYS A 220 2.44 -3.77 10.85
CA LYS A 220 2.64 -4.64 12.02
C LYS A 220 3.42 -3.96 13.17
N SER A 221 4.41 -3.12 12.85
CA SER A 221 5.20 -2.40 13.84
C SER A 221 4.37 -1.48 14.75
N LEU A 222 3.30 -0.85 14.22
CA LEU A 222 2.40 -0.01 15.00
C LEU A 222 1.54 -0.84 15.95
N TYR A 223 1.01 -1.97 15.49
CA TYR A 223 0.19 -2.86 16.32
C TYR A 223 0.99 -3.58 17.41
N GLN A 224 2.27 -3.85 17.18
CA GLN A 224 3.17 -4.46 18.16
C GLN A 224 3.92 -3.45 19.04
N GLY A 225 3.75 -2.14 18.77
CA GLY A 225 4.39 -1.09 19.55
C GLY A 225 5.91 -0.99 19.38
N THR A 226 6.49 -1.60 18.33
CA THR A 226 7.92 -1.48 18.03
C THR A 226 8.27 -0.17 17.32
N LEU A 227 7.26 0.50 16.76
CA LEU A 227 7.35 1.84 16.16
C LEU A 227 6.24 2.71 16.75
N ASP A 228 6.60 3.86 17.30
CA ASP A 228 5.64 4.90 17.69
C ASP A 228 5.27 5.77 16.48
N LEU A 229 3.96 5.93 16.21
CA LEU A 229 3.48 6.66 15.04
C LEU A 229 3.84 8.15 15.09
N LYS A 230 3.78 8.78 16.27
CA LYS A 230 4.13 10.20 16.40
C LYS A 230 5.60 10.43 16.11
N GLN A 231 6.48 9.59 16.67
CA GLN A 231 7.91 9.63 16.37
C GLN A 231 8.20 9.42 14.88
N ALA A 232 7.50 8.48 14.24
CA ALA A 232 7.63 8.25 12.79
C ALA A 232 7.21 9.48 11.97
N LEU A 233 6.09 10.12 12.33
CA LEU A 233 5.62 11.33 11.68
C LEU A 233 6.59 12.51 11.86
N GLU A 234 7.16 12.68 13.05
CA GLU A 234 8.16 13.72 13.33
C GLU A 234 9.46 13.47 12.54
N GLU A 235 9.95 12.22 12.51
CA GLU A 235 11.16 11.86 11.76
C GLU A 235 10.97 12.09 10.26
N ALA A 236 9.79 11.80 9.73
CA ALA A 236 9.47 11.97 8.32
C ALA A 236 9.48 13.44 7.83
N GLN A 237 9.43 14.42 8.76
CA GLN A 237 9.44 15.86 8.46
C GLN A 237 10.85 16.49 8.49
N LYS A 238 11.84 15.80 9.00
CA LYS A 238 13.24 16.26 9.00
C LYS A 238 13.84 16.22 7.59
#